data_2df6d5eed2b9182a364097526ab1ee5a
#
_entry.id   2df6d5eed2b9182a364097526ab1ee5a
#
_cell.length_a   1.000
_cell.length_b   1.000
_cell.length_c   1.000
_cell.angle_alpha   90.00
_cell.angle_beta   90.00
_cell.angle_gamma   90.00
#
_symmetry.space_group_name_H-M   'P 1'
#
loop_
_entity.id
_entity.type
_entity.pdbx_description
1 polymer ?
#
loop_
_entity_poly.entity_id
_entity_poly.type
_entity_poly.pdbx_seq_one_letter_code
_entity_poly.pdbx_strand_id
1 'polypeptide(L)'
;AQVSQALGGVEISEEDNVSKVLTAVAEGSCEVGTTYYSDTYGYEDKLDILQVVSYDLTGDVIYPICQVQNDEADKTQTAAAKDFYKFVLSDKAKKVFDAYYFDTDIEK
;
A
#
# COMPACT_ATOMS: atom_id res chain seq x y z
N ALA A 1 7.85 11.48 -20.37
CA ALA A 1 7.46 12.05 -21.67
C ALA A 1 6.21 11.39 -22.27
N GLN A 2 6.14 10.05 -22.37
CA GLN A 2 4.98 9.34 -22.98
C GLN A 2 3.69 9.51 -22.18
N VAL A 3 3.73 9.43 -20.85
CA VAL A 3 2.55 9.62 -20.00
C VAL A 3 2.05 11.06 -20.09
N SER A 4 2.94 12.04 -20.06
CA SER A 4 2.58 13.45 -20.23
C SER A 4 1.89 13.70 -21.56
N GLN A 5 2.39 13.12 -22.65
CA GLN A 5 1.75 13.23 -23.98
C GLN A 5 0.36 12.58 -24.02
N ALA A 6 0.21 11.40 -23.41
CA ALA A 6 -1.09 10.71 -23.34
C ALA A 6 -2.13 11.51 -22.54
N LEU A 7 -1.70 12.30 -21.57
CA LEU A 7 -2.54 13.20 -20.76
C LEU A 7 -2.67 14.62 -21.35
N GLY A 8 -2.29 14.83 -22.62
CA GLY A 8 -2.44 16.12 -23.28
C GLY A 8 -1.36 17.15 -22.94
N GLY A 9 -0.18 16.71 -22.52
CA GLY A 9 0.96 17.57 -22.21
C GLY A 9 0.96 18.11 -20.78
N VAL A 10 0.27 17.45 -19.84
CA VAL A 10 0.26 17.80 -18.42
C VAL A 10 1.68 17.73 -17.86
N GLU A 11 2.07 18.69 -17.05
CA GLU A 11 3.31 18.67 -16.30
C GLU A 11 3.27 17.56 -15.24
N ILE A 12 4.29 16.71 -15.21
CA ILE A 12 4.40 15.59 -14.27
C ILE A 12 5.60 15.83 -13.36
N SER A 13 5.34 15.84 -12.05
CA SER A 13 6.36 15.75 -11.01
C SER A 13 6.59 14.29 -10.67
N GLU A 14 7.82 13.82 -10.74
CA GLU A 14 8.19 12.47 -10.35
C GLU A 14 8.75 12.48 -8.92
N GLU A 15 8.13 11.69 -8.06
CA GLU A 15 8.51 11.60 -6.65
C GLU A 15 9.22 10.27 -6.36
N ASP A 16 10.14 10.27 -5.40
CA ASP A 16 10.94 9.09 -5.05
C ASP A 16 10.12 7.98 -4.37
N ASN A 17 9.01 8.33 -3.75
CA ASN A 17 8.14 7.39 -3.03
C ASN A 17 6.73 7.96 -2.84
N VAL A 18 5.82 7.08 -2.45
CA VAL A 18 4.39 7.38 -2.28
C VAL A 18 4.13 8.46 -1.22
N SER A 19 4.88 8.47 -0.13
CA SER A 19 4.72 9.47 0.94
C SER A 19 5.00 10.89 0.43
N LYS A 20 5.96 11.05 -0.49
CA LYS A 20 6.24 12.35 -1.12
C LYS A 20 5.12 12.79 -2.06
N VAL A 21 4.50 11.85 -2.78
CA VAL A 21 3.31 12.15 -3.60
C VAL A 21 2.18 12.71 -2.74
N LEU A 22 1.86 12.04 -1.63
CA LEU A 22 0.83 12.51 -0.68
C LEU A 22 1.15 13.89 -0.12
N THR A 23 2.40 14.12 0.27
CA THR A 23 2.87 15.41 0.78
C THR A 23 2.73 16.51 -0.28
N ALA A 24 3.17 16.26 -1.52
CA ALA A 24 3.10 17.23 -2.61
C ALA A 24 1.66 17.69 -2.90
N VAL A 25 0.70 16.77 -2.87
CA VAL A 25 -0.72 17.11 -3.05
C VAL A 25 -1.28 17.81 -1.81
N ALA A 26 -0.99 17.31 -0.61
CA ALA A 26 -1.48 17.89 0.63
C ALA A 26 -0.96 19.33 0.88
N GLU A 27 0.23 19.66 0.42
CA GLU A 27 0.82 20.98 0.51
C GLU A 27 0.49 21.88 -0.70
N GLY A 28 -0.19 21.36 -1.70
CA GLY A 28 -0.62 22.10 -2.88
C GLY A 28 0.47 22.32 -3.93
N SER A 29 1.57 21.58 -3.86
CA SER A 29 2.62 21.61 -4.89
C SER A 29 2.20 20.87 -6.17
N CYS A 30 1.30 19.89 -6.04
CA CYS A 30 0.64 19.19 -7.12
C CYS A 30 -0.87 19.20 -6.88
N GLU A 31 -1.65 19.25 -7.95
CA GLU A 31 -3.11 19.25 -7.89
C GLU A 31 -3.68 17.84 -7.70
N VAL A 32 -3.03 16.84 -8.30
CA VAL A 32 -3.45 15.43 -8.29
C VAL A 32 -2.22 14.55 -8.15
N GLY A 33 -2.36 13.43 -7.47
CA GLY A 33 -1.34 12.41 -7.32
C GLY A 33 -1.92 11.00 -7.38
N THR A 34 -1.08 10.02 -7.68
CA THR A 34 -1.43 8.60 -7.63
C THR A 34 -0.73 7.94 -6.44
N THR A 35 -1.49 7.16 -5.67
CA THR A 35 -1.02 6.50 -4.47
C THR A 35 -1.75 5.19 -4.24
N TYR A 36 -1.34 4.41 -3.26
CA TYR A 36 -2.14 3.28 -2.79
C TYR A 36 -3.24 3.75 -1.85
N TYR A 37 -4.38 3.07 -1.87
CA TYR A 37 -5.51 3.43 -1.01
C TYR A 37 -5.14 3.41 0.47
N SER A 38 -4.36 2.42 0.91
CA SER A 38 -3.89 2.29 2.29
C SER A 38 -3.03 3.48 2.76
N ASP A 39 -2.32 4.14 1.87
CA ASP A 39 -1.47 5.29 2.22
C ASP A 39 -2.28 6.58 2.48
N THR A 40 -3.55 6.60 2.11
CA THR A 40 -4.45 7.75 2.39
C THR A 40 -4.91 7.79 3.85
N TYR A 41 -4.69 6.73 4.62
CA TYR A 41 -5.00 6.72 6.05
C TYR A 41 -4.27 7.86 6.78
N GLY A 42 -5.04 8.66 7.51
CA GLY A 42 -4.52 9.83 8.23
C GLY A 42 -4.42 11.11 7.38
N TYR A 43 -4.90 11.08 6.13
CA TYR A 43 -4.96 12.24 5.25
C TYR A 43 -6.38 12.68 4.92
N GLU A 44 -7.39 12.12 5.58
CA GLU A 44 -8.81 12.33 5.29
C GLU A 44 -9.23 13.80 5.33
N ASP A 45 -8.58 14.61 6.18
CA ASP A 45 -8.84 16.05 6.30
C ASP A 45 -8.05 16.91 5.29
N LYS A 46 -7.14 16.32 4.54
CA LYS A 46 -6.19 17.04 3.67
C LYS A 46 -6.30 16.69 2.20
N LEU A 47 -6.85 15.53 1.89
CA LEU A 47 -6.90 14.98 0.55
C LEU A 47 -8.30 14.42 0.25
N ASP A 48 -8.73 14.61 -0.99
CA ASP A 48 -9.92 13.97 -1.53
C ASP A 48 -9.52 12.83 -2.48
N ILE A 49 -10.17 11.68 -2.32
CA ILE A 49 -10.00 10.55 -3.24
C ILE A 49 -10.93 10.77 -4.42
N LEU A 50 -10.36 11.09 -5.59
CA LEU A 50 -11.12 11.35 -6.81
C LEU A 50 -11.60 10.05 -7.46
N GLN A 51 -10.76 9.02 -7.43
CA GLN A 51 -11.06 7.73 -8.05
C GLN A 51 -10.21 6.61 -7.46
N VAL A 52 -10.82 5.45 -7.26
CA VAL A 52 -10.11 4.20 -6.98
C VAL A 52 -10.04 3.40 -8.27
N VAL A 53 -8.84 3.05 -8.70
CA VAL A 53 -8.61 2.29 -9.94
C VAL A 53 -8.98 0.82 -9.73
N SER A 54 -9.75 0.25 -10.63
CA SER A 54 -10.15 -1.16 -10.58
C SER A 54 -8.95 -2.11 -10.72
N TYR A 55 -9.00 -3.24 -10.02
CA TYR A 55 -8.04 -4.33 -10.17
C TYR A 55 -8.00 -4.93 -11.59
N ASP A 56 -9.07 -4.76 -12.38
CA ASP A 56 -9.06 -5.13 -13.80
C ASP A 56 -8.00 -4.37 -14.62
N LEU A 57 -7.62 -3.17 -14.16
CA LEU A 57 -6.61 -2.33 -14.80
C LEU A 57 -5.22 -2.47 -14.18
N THR A 58 -5.14 -2.66 -12.88
CA THR A 58 -3.86 -2.72 -12.15
C THR A 58 -3.34 -4.13 -11.94
N GLY A 59 -4.22 -5.13 -12.03
CA GLY A 59 -4.01 -6.43 -11.43
C GLY A 59 -4.10 -6.35 -9.90
N ASP A 60 -4.04 -7.49 -9.24
CA ASP A 60 -4.07 -7.56 -7.78
C ASP A 60 -2.78 -6.99 -7.20
N VAL A 61 -2.91 -6.07 -6.25
CA VAL A 61 -1.78 -5.53 -5.47
C VAL A 61 -1.63 -6.38 -4.22
N ILE A 62 -0.72 -7.35 -4.27
CA ILE A 62 -0.56 -8.36 -3.23
C ILE A 62 0.70 -8.09 -2.40
N TYR A 63 0.55 -8.18 -1.06
CA TYR A 63 1.65 -8.17 -0.11
C TYR A 63 1.88 -9.60 0.40
N PRO A 64 2.79 -10.35 -0.21
CA PRO A 64 3.06 -11.73 0.22
C PRO A 64 3.85 -11.77 1.52
N ILE A 65 3.56 -12.75 2.36
CA ILE A 65 4.34 -13.06 3.56
C ILE A 65 4.84 -14.49 3.49
N CYS A 66 6.07 -14.70 3.89
CA CYS A 66 6.65 -16.04 4.06
C CYS A 66 7.57 -16.10 5.27
N GLN A 67 7.74 -17.30 5.82
CA GLN A 67 8.78 -17.57 6.81
C GLN A 67 10.06 -17.97 6.10
N VAL A 68 11.12 -17.19 6.30
CA VAL A 68 12.43 -17.46 5.75
C VAL A 68 13.19 -18.40 6.70
N GLN A 69 13.87 -19.40 6.15
CA GLN A 69 14.78 -20.24 6.93
C GLN A 69 16.00 -19.42 7.33
N ASN A 70 16.35 -19.46 8.61
CA ASN A 70 17.54 -18.84 9.17
C ASN A 70 18.30 -19.88 10.00
N ASP A 71 19.45 -20.29 9.54
CA ASP A 71 20.26 -21.34 10.19
C ASP A 71 20.90 -20.85 11.50
N GLU A 72 20.93 -19.52 11.74
CA GLU A 72 21.42 -18.93 12.99
C GLU A 72 20.31 -18.80 14.05
N ALA A 73 19.04 -19.00 13.68
CA ALA A 73 17.92 -18.93 14.60
C ALA A 73 17.82 -20.19 15.46
N ASP A 74 17.63 -20.00 16.76
CA ASP A 74 17.32 -21.10 17.66
C ASP A 74 15.86 -21.60 17.50
N LYS A 75 15.53 -22.69 18.20
CA LYS A 75 14.17 -23.27 18.12
C LYS A 75 13.08 -22.32 18.62
N THR A 76 13.38 -21.49 19.62
CA THR A 76 12.45 -20.53 20.20
C THR A 76 12.16 -19.41 19.20
N GLN A 77 13.18 -18.87 18.55
CA GLN A 77 13.04 -17.85 17.52
C GLN A 77 12.27 -18.37 16.30
N THR A 78 12.57 -19.60 15.87
CA THR A 78 11.84 -20.24 14.75
C THR A 78 10.38 -20.47 15.08
N ALA A 79 10.06 -20.90 16.30
CA ALA A 79 8.68 -21.07 16.76
C ALA A 79 7.94 -19.74 16.85
N ALA A 80 8.58 -18.71 17.36
CA ALA A 80 8.01 -17.34 17.44
C ALA A 80 7.72 -16.76 16.05
N ALA A 81 8.59 -16.96 15.08
CA ALA A 81 8.37 -16.54 13.69
C ALA A 81 7.16 -17.25 13.07
N LYS A 82 7.00 -18.55 13.34
CA LYS A 82 5.84 -19.32 12.88
C LYS A 82 4.54 -18.83 13.51
N ASP A 83 4.56 -18.54 14.80
CA ASP A 83 3.38 -18.03 15.50
C ASP A 83 3.00 -16.62 15.02
N PHE A 84 3.99 -15.76 14.77
CA PHE A 84 3.76 -14.44 14.16
C PHE A 84 3.14 -14.57 12.74
N TYR A 85 3.67 -15.46 11.92
CA TYR A 85 3.10 -15.75 10.60
C TYR A 85 1.62 -16.14 10.68
N LYS A 86 1.28 -17.06 11.60
CA LYS A 86 -0.11 -17.46 11.83
C LYS A 86 -0.97 -16.31 12.33
N PHE A 87 -0.42 -15.47 13.22
CA PHE A 87 -1.13 -14.31 13.75
C PHE A 87 -1.47 -13.31 12.63
N VAL A 88 -0.53 -13.01 11.74
CA VAL A 88 -0.75 -12.09 10.60
C VAL A 88 -1.89 -12.56 9.69
N LEU A 89 -2.09 -13.87 9.56
CA LEU A 89 -3.17 -14.46 8.77
C LEU A 89 -4.49 -14.64 9.55
N SER A 90 -4.55 -14.23 10.81
CA SER A 90 -5.72 -14.38 11.66
C SER A 90 -6.78 -13.30 11.40
N ASP A 91 -8.05 -13.59 11.76
CA ASP A 91 -9.14 -12.62 11.70
C ASP A 91 -8.87 -11.37 12.56
N LYS A 92 -8.10 -11.51 13.63
CA LYS A 92 -7.71 -10.38 14.48
C LYS A 92 -6.77 -9.43 13.74
N ALA A 93 -5.78 -9.96 13.05
CA ALA A 93 -4.88 -9.16 12.22
C ALA A 93 -5.61 -8.57 11.01
N LYS A 94 -6.49 -9.35 10.38
CA LYS A 94 -7.35 -8.87 9.28
C LYS A 94 -8.11 -7.60 9.65
N LYS A 95 -8.75 -7.57 10.81
CA LYS A 95 -9.47 -6.38 11.30
C LYS A 95 -8.56 -5.16 11.46
N VAL A 96 -7.31 -5.36 11.86
CA VAL A 96 -6.33 -4.28 11.97
C VAL A 96 -5.95 -3.76 10.59
N PHE A 97 -5.65 -4.65 9.66
CA PHE A 97 -5.36 -4.26 8.28
C PHE A 97 -6.51 -3.50 7.63
N ASP A 98 -7.74 -3.99 7.77
CA ASP A 98 -8.94 -3.31 7.25
C ASP A 98 -9.09 -1.89 7.83
N ALA A 99 -8.81 -1.71 9.13
CA ALA A 99 -8.87 -0.42 9.79
C ALA A 99 -7.85 0.59 9.26
N TYR A 100 -6.75 0.13 8.66
CA TYR A 100 -5.73 0.95 8.01
C TYR A 100 -5.86 0.98 6.48
N TYR A 101 -7.03 0.68 5.95
CA TYR A 101 -7.39 0.75 4.53
C TYR A 101 -6.69 -0.27 3.63
N PHE A 102 -6.18 -1.35 4.19
CA PHE A 102 -5.73 -2.49 3.38
C PHE A 102 -6.93 -3.33 2.97
N ASP A 103 -6.92 -3.81 1.74
CA ASP A 103 -7.90 -4.78 1.27
C ASP A 103 -7.46 -6.18 1.68
N THR A 104 -8.21 -6.80 2.57
CA THR A 104 -7.93 -8.15 3.07
C THR A 104 -8.83 -9.22 2.44
N ASP A 105 -9.65 -8.84 1.47
CA ASP A 105 -10.48 -9.76 0.68
C ASP A 105 -9.65 -10.41 -0.42
N ILE A 106 -8.77 -11.32 0.01
CA ILE A 106 -7.90 -12.08 -0.88
C ILE A 106 -8.49 -13.45 -1.15
N GLU A 107 -8.66 -13.78 -2.42
CA GLU A 107 -8.95 -15.15 -2.81
C GLU A 107 -7.71 -16.04 -2.54
N LYS A 108 -7.96 -17.14 -1.88
CA LYS A 108 -6.92 -18.13 -1.59
C LYS A 108 -6.76 -19.10 -2.74
#